data_4970f2df651fabc0fd37b1845a4ed0a5
#
_entry.id   4970f2df651fabc0fd37b1845a4ed0a5
#
_cell.length_a   1.000
_cell.length_b   1.000
_cell.length_c   1.000
_cell.angle_alpha   90.00
_cell.angle_beta   90.00
_cell.angle_gamma   90.00
#
_symmetry.space_group_name_H-M   'P 1'
#
loop_
_entity.id
_entity.type
_entity.pdbx_description
1 polymer ?
#
loop_
_entity_poly.entity_id
_entity_poly.type
_entity_poly.pdbx_seq_one_letter_code
_entity_poly.pdbx_strand_id
1 'polypeptide(L)'
;MLKRIGNYLKSRWSVRLMTIFYLVAGFNHFINPDFYLPLIPPFFNSPEKINVLSRIAEIILGIGILFFPSRKYASYGIILMLLAFIPSHIYFIQLNSCIEGGLCVPEWIGWIRLVIIHPALLFWAWEVGKSSS
;
A
#
# COMPACT_ATOMS: atom_id res chain seq x y z
N MET A 1 5.43 24.16 7.48
CA MET A 1 4.90 22.88 8.00
C MET A 1 5.21 21.70 7.07
N LEU A 2 4.81 21.72 5.82
CA LEU A 2 5.06 20.63 4.86
C LEU A 2 6.54 20.29 4.69
N LYS A 3 7.40 21.30 4.62
CA LYS A 3 8.85 21.11 4.52
C LYS A 3 9.43 20.36 5.72
N ARG A 4 8.90 20.62 6.91
CA ARG A 4 9.32 19.98 8.15
C ARG A 4 8.88 18.51 8.16
N ILE A 5 7.63 18.25 7.76
CA ILE A 5 7.10 16.89 7.63
C ILE A 5 7.93 16.09 6.61
N GLY A 6 8.23 16.68 5.44
CA GLY A 6 9.05 16.05 4.42
C GLY A 6 10.44 15.64 4.95
N ASN A 7 11.06 16.46 5.78
CA ASN A 7 12.36 16.14 6.38
C ASN A 7 12.28 14.92 7.31
N TYR A 8 11.22 14.82 8.12
CA TYR A 8 11.00 13.62 8.95
C TYR A 8 10.77 12.39 8.11
N LEU A 9 9.99 12.52 7.03
CA LEU A 9 9.70 11.39 6.13
C LEU A 9 10.92 10.86 5.38
N LYS A 10 11.96 11.69 5.21
CA LYS A 10 13.24 11.28 4.61
C LYS A 10 14.23 10.68 5.61
N SER A 11 13.89 10.62 6.87
CA SER A 11 14.78 10.13 7.91
C SER A 11 15.01 8.61 7.80
N ARG A 12 16.11 8.13 8.37
CA ARG A 12 16.42 6.69 8.44
C ARG A 12 15.31 5.88 9.11
N TRP A 13 14.67 6.46 10.12
CA TRP A 13 13.58 5.83 10.83
C TRP A 13 12.35 5.67 9.95
N SER A 14 12.02 6.70 9.17
CA SER A 14 10.92 6.65 8.20
C SER A 14 11.16 5.58 7.14
N VAL A 15 12.38 5.48 6.62
CA VAL A 15 12.76 4.44 5.65
C VAL A 15 12.56 3.03 6.24
N ARG A 16 13.06 2.80 7.44
CA ARG A 16 12.89 1.51 8.13
C ARG A 16 11.43 1.19 8.42
N LEU A 17 10.67 2.19 8.84
CA LEU A 17 9.25 2.04 9.11
C LEU A 17 8.47 1.66 7.85
N MET A 18 8.77 2.28 6.72
CA MET A 18 8.16 1.92 5.44
C MET A 18 8.49 0.49 5.03
N THR A 19 9.75 0.06 5.17
CA THR A 19 10.16 -1.33 4.92
C THR A 19 9.34 -2.29 5.77
N ILE A 20 9.25 -2.05 7.08
CA ILE A 20 8.47 -2.89 8.00
C ILE A 20 7.00 -2.92 7.59
N PHE A 21 6.43 -1.77 7.29
CA PHE A 21 5.02 -1.64 6.88
C PHE A 21 4.69 -2.52 5.67
N TYR A 22 5.50 -2.45 4.61
CA TYR A 22 5.25 -3.23 3.39
C TYR A 22 5.60 -4.70 3.54
N LEU A 23 6.60 -5.06 4.35
CA LEU A 23 6.89 -6.46 4.67
C LEU A 23 5.73 -7.09 5.43
N VAL A 24 5.21 -6.41 6.44
CA VAL A 24 4.07 -6.89 7.22
C VAL A 24 2.83 -7.03 6.32
N ALA A 25 2.55 -6.02 5.48
CA ALA A 25 1.43 -6.06 4.55
C ALA A 25 1.55 -7.23 3.57
N GLY A 26 2.72 -7.40 2.95
CA GLY A 26 2.96 -8.49 2.01
C GLY A 26 2.85 -9.87 2.65
N PHE A 27 3.44 -10.07 3.82
CA PHE A 27 3.31 -11.34 4.56
C PHE A 27 1.87 -11.60 5.00
N ASN A 28 1.11 -10.56 5.36
CA ASN A 28 -0.30 -10.72 5.72
C ASN A 28 -1.13 -11.26 4.54
N HIS A 29 -0.80 -10.90 3.30
CA HIS A 29 -1.42 -11.49 2.10
C HIS A 29 -1.19 -13.02 2.02
N PHE A 30 -0.04 -13.51 2.48
CA PHE A 30 0.22 -14.96 2.52
C PHE A 30 -0.57 -15.66 3.62
N ILE A 31 -0.71 -15.01 4.78
CA ILE A 31 -1.37 -15.59 5.96
C ILE A 31 -2.89 -15.57 5.82
N ASN A 32 -3.43 -14.49 5.25
CA ASN A 32 -4.87 -14.26 5.14
C ASN A 32 -5.29 -13.98 3.69
N PRO A 33 -5.09 -14.91 2.73
CA PRO A 33 -5.46 -14.66 1.33
C PRO A 33 -6.96 -14.43 1.16
N ASP A 34 -7.79 -15.12 1.92
CA ASP A 34 -9.26 -15.02 1.84
C ASP A 34 -9.79 -13.65 2.28
N PHE A 35 -9.01 -12.90 3.06
CA PHE A 35 -9.34 -11.53 3.42
C PHE A 35 -9.21 -10.58 2.23
N TYR A 36 -8.21 -10.80 1.37
CA TYR A 36 -7.88 -9.90 0.27
C TYR A 36 -8.61 -10.21 -1.03
N LEU A 37 -8.87 -11.49 -1.30
CA LEU A 37 -9.50 -11.91 -2.56
C LEU A 37 -10.84 -11.19 -2.83
N PRO A 38 -11.76 -11.05 -1.85
CA PRO A 38 -13.01 -10.35 -2.09
C PRO A 38 -12.87 -8.85 -2.33
N LEU A 39 -11.71 -8.26 -2.02
CA LEU A 39 -11.42 -6.84 -2.26
C LEU A 39 -11.01 -6.55 -3.70
N ILE A 40 -10.69 -7.58 -4.47
CA ILE A 40 -10.26 -7.44 -5.86
C ILE A 40 -11.51 -7.33 -6.75
N PRO A 41 -11.62 -6.26 -7.59
CA PRO A 41 -12.78 -6.08 -8.45
C PRO A 41 -13.01 -7.27 -9.40
N PRO A 42 -14.28 -7.62 -9.68
CA PRO A 42 -14.60 -8.81 -10.51
C PRO A 42 -14.22 -8.67 -11.98
N PHE A 43 -13.89 -7.47 -12.46
CA PHE A 43 -13.40 -7.29 -13.82
C PHE A 43 -11.96 -7.80 -14.03
N PHE A 44 -11.23 -8.10 -12.97
CA PHE A 44 -9.97 -8.83 -13.08
C PHE A 44 -10.24 -10.33 -13.22
N ASN A 45 -9.73 -10.93 -14.29
CA ASN A 45 -10.03 -12.33 -14.62
C ASN A 45 -9.41 -13.35 -13.65
N SER A 46 -8.37 -12.98 -12.94
CA SER A 46 -7.64 -13.88 -12.05
C SER A 46 -7.30 -13.18 -10.74
N PRO A 47 -8.26 -13.08 -9.80
CA PRO A 47 -8.02 -12.40 -8.53
C PRO A 47 -6.89 -13.04 -7.71
N GLU A 48 -6.71 -14.37 -7.80
CA GLU A 48 -5.62 -15.08 -7.13
C GLU A 48 -4.25 -14.62 -7.62
N LYS A 49 -4.10 -14.44 -8.95
CA LYS A 49 -2.85 -13.93 -9.55
C LYS A 49 -2.57 -12.49 -9.11
N ILE A 50 -3.60 -11.64 -9.09
CA ILE A 50 -3.48 -10.26 -8.61
C ILE A 50 -3.03 -10.24 -7.15
N ASN A 51 -3.62 -11.09 -6.31
CA ASN A 51 -3.24 -11.20 -4.90
C ASN A 51 -1.77 -11.64 -4.74
N VAL A 52 -1.34 -12.65 -5.51
CA VAL A 52 0.06 -13.14 -5.49
C VAL A 52 1.02 -12.04 -5.95
N LEU A 53 0.71 -11.35 -7.05
CA LEU A 53 1.54 -10.25 -7.55
C LEU A 53 1.64 -9.12 -6.54
N SER A 54 0.54 -8.76 -5.89
CA SER A 54 0.51 -7.69 -4.89
C SER A 54 1.40 -8.00 -3.70
N ARG A 55 1.30 -9.20 -3.15
CA ARG A 55 2.12 -9.59 -1.99
C ARG A 55 3.61 -9.68 -2.32
N ILE A 56 3.95 -10.20 -3.50
CA ILE A 56 5.34 -10.25 -3.95
C ILE A 56 5.88 -8.83 -4.16
N ALA A 57 5.11 -7.97 -4.83
CA ALA A 57 5.49 -6.58 -5.04
C ALA A 57 5.71 -5.84 -3.71
N GLU A 58 4.83 -6.00 -2.75
CA GLU A 58 4.97 -5.36 -1.43
C GLU A 58 6.26 -5.79 -0.72
N ILE A 59 6.58 -7.07 -0.75
CA ILE A 59 7.79 -7.60 -0.11
C ILE A 59 9.05 -7.11 -0.83
N ILE A 60 9.12 -7.25 -2.15
CA ILE A 60 10.29 -6.86 -2.94
C ILE A 60 10.52 -5.35 -2.85
N LEU A 61 9.48 -4.56 -3.02
CA LEU A 61 9.59 -3.10 -2.96
C LEU A 61 9.93 -2.62 -1.54
N GLY A 62 9.35 -3.25 -0.51
CA GLY A 62 9.69 -2.97 0.88
C GLY A 62 11.17 -3.21 1.17
N ILE A 63 11.72 -4.31 0.69
CA ILE A 63 13.16 -4.61 0.81
C ILE A 63 13.98 -3.58 0.02
N GLY A 64 13.54 -3.25 -1.20
CA GLY A 64 14.22 -2.27 -2.05
C GLY A 64 14.31 -0.87 -1.44
N ILE A 65 13.36 -0.48 -0.63
CA ILE A 65 13.36 0.78 0.11
C ILE A 65 14.50 0.83 1.12
N LEU A 66 14.82 -0.29 1.75
CA LEU A 66 15.82 -0.35 2.83
C LEU A 66 17.21 0.04 2.31
N PHE A 67 17.56 -0.37 1.10
CA PHE A 67 18.88 -0.16 0.52
C PHE A 67 18.94 1.11 -0.31
N PHE A 68 19.92 1.97 -0.02
CA PHE A 68 20.07 3.28 -0.67
C PHE A 68 20.09 3.20 -2.21
N PRO A 69 20.88 2.30 -2.85
CA PRO A 69 20.96 2.27 -4.32
C PRO A 69 19.65 1.98 -5.03
N SER A 70 18.76 1.18 -4.41
CA SER A 70 17.46 0.79 -5.00
C SER A 70 16.29 1.61 -4.51
N ARG A 71 16.47 2.41 -3.47
CA ARG A 71 15.38 3.13 -2.76
C ARG A 71 14.53 4.00 -3.68
N LYS A 72 15.16 4.78 -4.54
CA LYS A 72 14.45 5.67 -5.47
C LYS A 72 13.53 4.89 -6.41
N TYR A 73 14.03 3.80 -6.97
CA TYR A 73 13.27 2.96 -7.89
C TYR A 73 12.19 2.18 -7.16
N ALA A 74 12.48 1.65 -5.98
CA ALA A 74 11.50 0.99 -5.14
C ALA A 74 10.36 1.95 -4.73
N SER A 75 10.69 3.20 -4.43
CA SER A 75 9.71 4.24 -4.15
C SER A 75 8.76 4.46 -5.32
N TYR A 76 9.28 4.57 -6.53
CA TYR A 76 8.43 4.69 -7.73
C TYR A 76 7.57 3.44 -7.92
N GLY A 77 8.12 2.26 -7.66
CA GLY A 77 7.36 1.00 -7.71
C GLY A 77 6.20 0.99 -6.70
N ILE A 78 6.44 1.48 -5.49
CA ILE A 78 5.39 1.61 -4.47
C ILE A 78 4.30 2.59 -4.90
N ILE A 79 4.67 3.73 -5.48
CA ILE A 79 3.70 4.70 -5.99
C ILE A 79 2.83 4.06 -7.07
N LEU A 80 3.43 3.37 -8.04
CA LEU A 80 2.68 2.67 -9.09
C LEU A 80 1.77 1.60 -8.51
N MET A 81 2.24 0.84 -7.53
CA MET A 81 1.45 -0.18 -6.84
C MET A 81 0.25 0.43 -6.10
N LEU A 82 0.46 1.54 -5.39
CA LEU A 82 -0.61 2.24 -4.70
C LEU A 82 -1.66 2.79 -5.68
N LEU A 83 -1.22 3.30 -6.83
CA LEU A 83 -2.15 3.73 -7.89
C LEU A 83 -2.95 2.54 -8.43
N ALA A 84 -2.31 1.37 -8.59
CA ALA A 84 -2.97 0.15 -9.03
C ALA A 84 -3.98 -0.37 -8.01
N PHE A 85 -3.84 -0.04 -6.73
CA PHE A 85 -4.79 -0.44 -5.68
C PHE A 85 -6.03 0.44 -5.60
N ILE A 86 -6.05 1.58 -6.25
CA ILE A 86 -7.22 2.49 -6.23
C ILE A 86 -8.51 1.80 -6.67
N PRO A 87 -8.55 0.99 -7.75
CA PRO A 87 -9.77 0.26 -8.13
C PRO A 87 -10.32 -0.62 -7.01
N SER A 88 -9.46 -1.26 -6.21
CA SER A 88 -9.89 -2.09 -5.08
C SER A 88 -10.52 -1.26 -3.97
N HIS A 89 -9.99 -0.08 -3.67
CA HIS A 89 -10.58 0.83 -2.69
C HIS A 89 -11.94 1.36 -3.15
N ILE A 90 -12.07 1.71 -4.42
CA ILE A 90 -13.33 2.16 -5.01
C ILE A 90 -14.36 1.02 -4.97
N TYR A 91 -13.96 -0.18 -5.35
CA TYR A 91 -14.83 -1.36 -5.32
C TYR A 91 -15.34 -1.65 -3.90
N PHE A 92 -14.48 -1.56 -2.89
CA PHE A 92 -14.87 -1.73 -1.50
C PHE A 92 -15.92 -0.71 -1.06
N ILE A 93 -15.78 0.55 -1.48
CA ILE A 93 -16.77 1.59 -1.21
C ILE A 93 -18.09 1.29 -1.93
N GLN A 94 -18.06 0.78 -3.15
CA GLN A 94 -19.24 0.37 -3.90
C GLN A 94 -20.00 -0.77 -3.21
N LEU A 95 -19.32 -1.58 -2.42
CA LEU A 95 -19.92 -2.62 -1.57
C LEU A 95 -20.37 -2.08 -0.20
N ASN A 96 -20.52 -0.78 -0.06
CA ASN A 96 -20.86 -0.09 1.21
C ASN A 96 -19.84 -0.34 2.33
N SER A 97 -18.57 -0.56 1.96
CA SER A 97 -17.47 -0.84 2.89
C SER A 97 -17.71 -2.08 3.76
N CYS A 98 -18.48 -3.04 3.23
CA CYS A 98 -18.83 -4.26 3.95
C CYS A 98 -18.81 -5.46 3.01
N ILE A 99 -17.98 -6.46 3.35
CA ILE A 99 -17.90 -7.73 2.64
C ILE A 99 -18.43 -8.82 3.57
N GLU A 100 -19.43 -9.56 3.11
CA GLU A 100 -20.00 -10.66 3.86
C GLU A 100 -18.93 -11.71 4.17
N GLY A 101 -18.76 -12.02 5.45
CA GLY A 101 -17.73 -12.96 5.91
C GLY A 101 -16.30 -12.41 5.92
N GLY A 102 -16.12 -11.11 5.62
CA GLY A 102 -14.81 -10.45 5.57
C GLY A 102 -14.81 -9.10 6.25
N LEU A 103 -14.04 -8.16 5.68
CA LEU A 103 -13.94 -6.80 6.21
C LEU A 103 -15.26 -6.07 6.10
N CYS A 104 -15.82 -5.65 7.25
CA CYS A 104 -17.04 -4.87 7.31
C CYS A 104 -16.84 -3.72 8.29
N VAL A 105 -16.89 -2.50 7.78
CA VAL A 105 -16.65 -1.27 8.55
C VAL A 105 -17.71 -0.23 8.17
N PRO A 106 -17.92 0.81 9.02
CA PRO A 106 -18.76 1.94 8.61
C PRO A 106 -18.27 2.55 7.29
N GLU A 107 -19.18 3.02 6.46
CA GLU A 107 -18.88 3.54 5.12
C GLU A 107 -17.85 4.67 5.14
N TRP A 108 -17.88 5.54 6.15
CA TRP A 108 -16.93 6.64 6.28
C TRP A 108 -15.48 6.16 6.43
N ILE A 109 -15.23 4.97 6.99
CA ILE A 109 -13.88 4.39 7.08
C ILE A 109 -13.35 4.02 5.70
N GLY A 110 -14.18 3.48 4.82
CA GLY A 110 -13.80 3.22 3.42
C GLY A 110 -13.38 4.50 2.70
N TRP A 111 -14.09 5.59 2.90
CA TRP A 111 -13.74 6.90 2.33
C TRP A 111 -12.45 7.45 2.91
N ILE A 112 -12.21 7.32 4.22
CA ILE A 112 -10.94 7.73 4.84
C ILE A 112 -9.77 6.96 4.25
N ARG A 113 -9.91 5.65 4.04
CA ARG A 113 -8.86 4.84 3.41
C ARG A 113 -8.48 5.37 2.02
N LEU A 114 -9.46 5.74 1.22
CA LEU A 114 -9.22 6.20 -0.16
C LEU A 114 -8.76 7.66 -0.20
N VAL A 115 -9.35 8.55 0.58
CA VAL A 115 -9.19 10.00 0.43
C VAL A 115 -8.08 10.56 1.33
N ILE A 116 -7.78 9.91 2.45
CA ILE A 116 -6.80 10.38 3.44
C ILE A 116 -5.60 9.45 3.50
N ILE A 117 -5.80 8.18 3.84
CA ILE A 117 -4.69 7.23 4.06
C ILE A 117 -3.93 6.96 2.77
N HIS A 118 -4.63 6.70 1.68
CA HIS A 118 -4.00 6.37 0.40
C HIS A 118 -3.14 7.52 -0.14
N PRO A 119 -3.62 8.78 -0.22
CA PRO A 119 -2.76 9.90 -0.58
C PRO A 119 -1.61 10.14 0.39
N ALA A 120 -1.80 9.89 1.69
CA ALA A 120 -0.72 10.00 2.67
C ALA A 120 0.39 8.98 2.40
N LEU A 121 0.04 7.75 2.02
CA LEU A 121 1.01 6.72 1.64
C LEU A 121 1.75 7.10 0.36
N LEU A 122 1.07 7.68 -0.63
CA LEU A 122 1.69 8.18 -1.86
C LEU A 122 2.72 9.28 -1.56
N PHE A 123 2.35 10.23 -0.72
CA PHE A 123 3.25 11.30 -0.30
C PHE A 123 4.45 10.77 0.48
N TRP A 124 4.22 9.85 1.38
CA TRP A 124 5.28 9.20 2.16
C TRP A 124 6.28 8.48 1.24
N ALA A 125 5.80 7.69 0.28
CA ALA A 125 6.65 6.99 -0.68
C ALA A 125 7.47 7.99 -1.52
N TRP A 126 6.86 9.08 -1.95
CA TRP A 126 7.53 10.13 -2.71
C TRP A 126 8.68 10.75 -1.89
N GLU A 127 8.44 11.10 -0.63
CA GLU A 127 9.46 11.69 0.22
C GLU A 127 10.57 10.71 0.58
N VAL A 128 10.24 9.45 0.86
CA VAL A 128 11.23 8.40 1.12
C VAL A 128 12.16 8.20 -0.09
N GLY A 129 11.62 8.26 -1.30
CA GLY A 129 12.41 8.14 -2.53
C GLY A 129 13.46 9.23 -2.69
N LYS A 130 13.29 10.38 -2.03
CA LYS A 130 14.26 11.48 -2.02
C LYS A 130 15.28 11.38 -0.88
N SER A 131 15.16 10.37 -0.01
CA SER A 131 16.07 10.21 1.12
C SER A 131 17.48 9.91 0.66
N SER A 132 18.46 10.60 1.22
CA SER A 132 19.89 10.46 0.92
C SER A 132 20.65 9.59 1.93
N SER A 133 19.94 9.01 2.89
CA SER A 133 20.55 8.25 3.98
C SER A 133 19.98 6.86 4.19
#